data_a826bf92f27195a9bd76438ba0318729
#
_entry.id   a826bf92f27195a9bd76438ba0318729
#
_cell.length_a   1.000
_cell.length_b   1.000
_cell.length_c   1.000
_cell.angle_alpha   90.00
_cell.angle_beta   90.00
_cell.angle_gamma   90.00
#
_symmetry.space_group_name_H-M   'P 1'
#
loop_
_entity.id
_entity.type
_entity.pdbx_description
1 polymer ?
#
loop_
_entity_poly.entity_id
_entity_poly.type
_entity_poly.pdbx_seq_one_letter_code
_entity_poly.pdbx_strand_id
1 'polypeptide(L)'
;MEKLLCPSLLNLSMDYLKDEIMRLDVSGADILHIDVMDGHYVPNFGMSFQDIETIRKNTSLKLDVHMMMYNPGRYIERYAEFGADIIYIHPDSETIPTETLCRIRKLGKAPGIVINPGISLDSIQELLSLVDYVLVMTVNPGFARRDYLHFVEPKIEQLLKLRQRYKFHIVIDGGVTWGILERLWKKGVEGFVLGKQILFEKNEDYRTIIQKVRNI
;
A
#
# COMPACT_ATOMS: atom_id res chain seq x y z
N MET A 1 2.84 16.73 10.02
CA MET A 1 2.06 15.67 9.38
C MET A 1 2.80 14.36 9.62
N GLU A 2 2.11 13.34 10.10
CA GLU A 2 2.72 12.04 10.34
C GLU A 2 3.12 11.40 9.01
N LYS A 3 4.32 10.81 8.97
CA LYS A 3 4.86 10.17 7.78
C LYS A 3 4.59 8.68 7.88
N LEU A 4 3.93 8.10 6.88
CA LEU A 4 3.65 6.67 6.80
C LEU A 4 4.67 6.00 5.86
N LEU A 5 5.61 5.29 6.42
CA LEU A 5 6.64 4.57 5.68
C LEU A 5 6.28 3.09 5.62
N CYS A 6 5.98 2.60 4.42
CA CYS A 6 5.40 1.29 4.17
C CYS A 6 6.37 0.41 3.34
N PRO A 7 7.36 -0.29 3.94
CA PRO A 7 8.21 -1.25 3.22
C PRO A 7 7.38 -2.32 2.50
N SER A 8 7.59 -2.49 1.18
CA SER A 8 6.90 -3.54 0.40
C SER A 8 7.62 -4.87 0.51
N LEU A 9 6.94 -5.87 1.04
CA LEU A 9 7.50 -7.22 1.22
C LEU A 9 7.67 -7.99 -0.10
N LEU A 10 7.08 -7.52 -1.20
CA LEU A 10 7.29 -8.08 -2.54
C LEU A 10 8.77 -8.07 -2.97
N ASN A 11 9.57 -7.24 -2.35
CA ASN A 11 10.98 -7.07 -2.67
C ASN A 11 11.92 -7.98 -1.85
N LEU A 12 11.39 -8.72 -0.88
CA LEU A 12 12.15 -9.60 -0.01
C LEU A 12 12.41 -10.96 -0.65
N SER A 13 13.51 -11.62 -0.24
CA SER A 13 13.71 -13.04 -0.49
C SER A 13 12.89 -13.84 0.50
N MET A 14 12.12 -14.80 0.01
CA MET A 14 11.34 -15.73 0.85
C MET A 14 12.24 -16.60 1.74
N ASP A 15 13.48 -16.87 1.32
CA ASP A 15 14.46 -17.63 2.10
C ASP A 15 14.81 -16.98 3.46
N TYR A 16 14.70 -15.66 3.54
CA TYR A 16 15.05 -14.86 4.71
C TYR A 16 13.85 -14.05 5.27
N LEU A 17 12.64 -14.37 4.86
CA LEU A 17 11.43 -13.58 5.14
C LEU A 17 11.31 -13.23 6.63
N LYS A 18 11.47 -14.21 7.52
CA LYS A 18 11.38 -13.99 8.97
C LYS A 18 12.41 -12.99 9.49
N ASP A 19 13.66 -13.16 9.10
CA ASP A 19 14.76 -12.31 9.57
C ASP A 19 14.59 -10.88 9.04
N GLU A 20 14.17 -10.75 7.79
CA GLU A 20 13.89 -9.45 7.17
C GLU A 20 12.72 -8.73 7.84
N ILE A 21 11.64 -9.45 8.19
CA ILE A 21 10.51 -8.87 8.94
C ILE A 21 10.98 -8.37 10.30
N MET A 22 11.77 -9.14 11.04
CA MET A 22 12.30 -8.73 12.35
C MET A 22 13.21 -7.49 12.22
N ARG A 23 13.99 -7.38 11.15
CA ARG A 23 14.81 -6.18 10.87
C ARG A 23 13.92 -4.96 10.56
N LEU A 24 12.84 -5.15 9.81
CA LEU A 24 11.87 -4.10 9.50
C LEU A 24 11.08 -3.66 10.74
N ASP A 25 10.70 -4.58 11.62
CA ASP A 25 9.96 -4.30 12.87
C ASP A 25 10.68 -3.28 13.76
N VAL A 26 12.02 -3.34 13.81
CA VAL A 26 12.85 -2.43 14.61
C VAL A 26 13.42 -1.25 13.81
N SER A 27 13.08 -1.12 12.53
CA SER A 27 13.64 -0.10 11.64
C SER A 27 13.06 1.30 11.88
N GLY A 28 11.86 1.38 12.46
CA GLY A 28 11.07 2.59 12.57
C GLY A 28 10.11 2.79 11.38
N ALA A 29 9.85 1.74 10.60
CA ALA A 29 8.74 1.70 9.65
C ALA A 29 7.40 1.74 10.38
N ASP A 30 6.33 2.13 9.69
CA ASP A 30 5.00 2.28 10.30
C ASP A 30 4.06 1.12 9.92
N ILE A 31 4.15 0.64 8.69
CA ILE A 31 3.24 -0.35 8.12
C ILE A 31 4.08 -1.30 7.24
N LEU A 32 3.83 -2.60 7.27
CA LEU A 32 4.37 -3.52 6.27
C LEU A 32 3.37 -3.68 5.13
N HIS A 33 3.79 -3.39 3.91
CA HIS A 33 2.96 -3.47 2.70
C HIS A 33 3.05 -4.85 2.06
N ILE A 34 1.89 -5.50 1.93
CA ILE A 34 1.76 -6.89 1.48
C ILE A 34 1.00 -6.93 0.16
N ASP A 35 1.67 -7.28 -0.91
CA ASP A 35 1.11 -7.43 -2.24
C ASP A 35 0.54 -8.83 -2.44
N VAL A 36 -0.78 -8.93 -2.62
CA VAL A 36 -1.50 -10.17 -2.91
C VAL A 36 -1.99 -10.15 -4.34
N MET A 37 -1.73 -11.20 -5.09
CA MET A 37 -2.04 -11.30 -6.52
C MET A 37 -2.59 -12.67 -6.85
N ASP A 38 -3.59 -12.72 -7.76
CA ASP A 38 -4.32 -13.94 -8.12
C ASP A 38 -3.88 -14.54 -9.47
N GLY A 39 -2.93 -13.92 -10.18
CA GLY A 39 -2.52 -14.32 -11.53
C GLY A 39 -3.57 -14.00 -12.61
N HIS A 40 -4.68 -13.34 -12.25
CA HIS A 40 -5.79 -13.05 -13.15
C HIS A 40 -6.02 -11.54 -13.32
N TYR A 41 -6.15 -10.78 -12.22
CA TYR A 41 -6.21 -9.33 -12.29
C TYR A 41 -4.88 -8.71 -12.75
N VAL A 42 -3.78 -9.29 -12.28
CA VAL A 42 -2.42 -9.00 -12.76
C VAL A 42 -1.73 -10.33 -13.12
N PRO A 43 -0.86 -10.38 -14.16
CA PRO A 43 -0.22 -11.63 -14.61
C PRO A 43 0.98 -11.98 -13.71
N ASN A 44 0.78 -12.03 -12.41
CA ASN A 44 1.76 -12.40 -11.39
C ASN A 44 1.04 -13.01 -10.18
N PHE A 45 1.78 -13.71 -9.32
CA PHE A 45 1.30 -14.25 -8.07
C PHE A 45 1.98 -13.54 -6.91
N GLY A 46 1.20 -13.14 -5.90
CA GLY A 46 1.69 -12.47 -4.70
C GLY A 46 1.73 -13.39 -3.48
N MET A 47 1.75 -12.77 -2.30
CA MET A 47 1.80 -13.49 -1.04
C MET A 47 0.50 -14.24 -0.75
N SER A 48 0.64 -15.43 -0.15
CA SER A 48 -0.46 -16.29 0.28
C SER A 48 -0.95 -15.94 1.69
N PHE A 49 -2.05 -16.57 2.11
CA PHE A 49 -2.53 -16.48 3.50
C PHE A 49 -1.50 -16.95 4.53
N GLN A 50 -0.75 -18.03 4.21
CA GLN A 50 0.28 -18.57 5.11
C GLN A 50 1.46 -17.61 5.27
N ASP A 51 1.80 -16.87 4.23
CA ASP A 51 2.85 -15.84 4.30
C ASP A 51 2.41 -14.72 5.24
N ILE A 52 1.16 -14.25 5.15
CA ILE A 52 0.61 -13.20 6.02
C ILE A 52 0.56 -13.66 7.48
N GLU A 53 0.15 -14.90 7.72
CA GLU A 53 0.18 -15.48 9.06
C GLU A 53 1.60 -15.52 9.63
N THR A 54 2.58 -15.88 8.79
CA THR A 54 4.00 -15.88 9.17
C THR A 54 4.50 -14.47 9.47
N ILE A 55 4.13 -13.50 8.62
CA ILE A 55 4.46 -12.08 8.82
C ILE A 55 3.90 -11.61 10.16
N ARG A 56 2.60 -11.81 10.40
CA ARG A 56 1.93 -11.36 11.61
C ARG A 56 2.55 -11.91 12.89
N LYS A 57 3.02 -13.16 12.88
CA LYS A 57 3.68 -13.78 14.04
C LYS A 57 5.05 -13.17 14.37
N ASN A 58 5.68 -12.44 13.45
CA ASN A 58 7.04 -11.94 13.59
C ASN A 58 7.14 -10.40 13.63
N THR A 59 6.03 -9.67 13.68
CA THR A 59 6.02 -8.21 13.80
C THR A 59 4.84 -7.69 14.60
N SER A 60 5.00 -6.54 15.23
CA SER A 60 3.92 -5.75 15.84
C SER A 60 3.45 -4.59 14.95
N LEU A 61 4.14 -4.30 13.85
CA LEU A 61 3.76 -3.25 12.92
C LEU A 61 2.38 -3.50 12.31
N LYS A 62 1.71 -2.44 11.89
CA LYS A 62 0.50 -2.59 11.09
C LYS A 62 0.81 -3.32 9.79
N LEU A 63 -0.15 -4.13 9.36
CA LEU A 63 -0.09 -4.81 8.07
C LEU A 63 -1.14 -4.20 7.15
N ASP A 64 -0.74 -3.71 6.01
CA ASP A 64 -1.67 -3.39 4.93
C ASP A 64 -1.62 -4.47 3.85
N VAL A 65 -2.79 -4.87 3.35
CA VAL A 65 -2.92 -5.88 2.31
C VAL A 65 -3.47 -5.23 1.06
N HIS A 66 -2.65 -5.19 0.02
CA HIS A 66 -2.99 -4.68 -1.30
C HIS A 66 -3.48 -5.82 -2.19
N MET A 67 -4.81 -5.87 -2.41
CA MET A 67 -5.46 -6.99 -3.09
C MET A 67 -5.56 -6.75 -4.60
N MET A 68 -4.54 -7.16 -5.35
CA MET A 68 -4.53 -7.18 -6.81
C MET A 68 -5.19 -8.46 -7.33
N MET A 69 -6.51 -8.56 -7.17
CA MET A 69 -7.29 -9.74 -7.54
C MET A 69 -8.72 -9.38 -7.93
N TYR A 70 -9.39 -10.24 -8.68
CA TYR A 70 -10.81 -10.11 -8.97
C TYR A 70 -11.68 -10.54 -7.80
N ASN A 71 -12.76 -9.76 -7.56
CA ASN A 71 -13.74 -9.98 -6.49
C ASN A 71 -13.08 -10.16 -5.11
N PRO A 72 -12.23 -9.20 -4.66
CA PRO A 72 -11.52 -9.28 -3.38
C PRO A 72 -12.46 -9.43 -2.19
N GLY A 73 -13.71 -8.96 -2.29
CA GLY A 73 -14.73 -9.12 -1.28
C GLY A 73 -14.99 -10.55 -0.80
N ARG A 74 -14.56 -11.56 -1.57
CA ARG A 74 -14.64 -12.98 -1.17
C ARG A 74 -13.62 -13.38 -0.09
N TYR A 75 -12.58 -12.57 0.12
CA TYR A 75 -11.41 -12.94 0.90
C TYR A 75 -11.12 -12.01 2.06
N ILE A 76 -11.83 -10.88 2.19
CA ILE A 76 -11.55 -9.84 3.18
C ILE A 76 -11.62 -10.36 4.62
N GLU A 77 -12.57 -11.24 4.94
CA GLU A 77 -12.67 -11.85 6.26
C GLU A 77 -11.41 -12.66 6.59
N ARG A 78 -10.93 -13.42 5.61
CA ARG A 78 -9.74 -14.25 5.80
C ARG A 78 -8.48 -13.40 6.03
N TYR A 79 -8.31 -12.32 5.27
CA TYR A 79 -7.18 -11.39 5.49
C TYR A 79 -7.28 -10.67 6.83
N ALA A 80 -8.49 -10.31 7.26
CA ALA A 80 -8.73 -9.73 8.57
C ALA A 80 -8.38 -10.69 9.71
N GLU A 81 -8.74 -11.97 9.59
CA GLU A 81 -8.41 -13.05 10.54
C GLU A 81 -6.89 -13.28 10.63
N PHE A 82 -6.16 -13.22 9.52
CA PHE A 82 -4.70 -13.35 9.49
C PHE A 82 -3.96 -12.09 9.95
N GLY A 83 -4.67 -11.05 10.37
CA GLY A 83 -4.09 -9.92 11.05
C GLY A 83 -3.81 -8.70 10.18
N ALA A 84 -4.43 -8.59 8.99
CA ALA A 84 -4.43 -7.33 8.24
C ALA A 84 -5.08 -6.23 9.08
N ASP A 85 -4.48 -5.05 9.09
CA ASP A 85 -5.01 -3.85 9.76
C ASP A 85 -5.67 -2.91 8.76
N ILE A 86 -5.13 -2.84 7.54
CA ILE A 86 -5.63 -2.08 6.42
C ILE A 86 -5.85 -3.03 5.25
N ILE A 87 -7.01 -2.95 4.60
CA ILE A 87 -7.31 -3.78 3.42
C ILE A 87 -7.63 -2.86 2.25
N TYR A 88 -6.78 -2.92 1.24
CA TYR A 88 -6.92 -2.18 -0.01
C TYR A 88 -7.56 -3.05 -1.09
N ILE A 89 -8.63 -2.55 -1.71
CA ILE A 89 -9.24 -3.16 -2.89
C ILE A 89 -9.11 -2.22 -4.09
N HIS A 90 -8.99 -2.78 -5.29
CA HIS A 90 -9.16 -2.04 -6.54
C HIS A 90 -10.66 -1.96 -6.86
N PRO A 91 -11.28 -0.76 -6.93
CA PRO A 91 -12.70 -0.64 -7.26
C PRO A 91 -13.08 -1.24 -8.61
N ASP A 92 -12.16 -1.23 -9.57
CA ASP A 92 -12.34 -1.79 -10.91
C ASP A 92 -12.19 -3.33 -10.97
N SER A 93 -11.81 -3.98 -9.87
CA SER A 93 -11.77 -5.44 -9.72
C SER A 93 -12.91 -6.02 -8.88
N GLU A 94 -13.72 -5.16 -8.25
CA GLU A 94 -14.79 -5.56 -7.33
C GLU A 94 -16.17 -5.20 -7.89
N THR A 95 -17.07 -6.16 -7.87
CA THR A 95 -18.42 -5.98 -8.42
C THR A 95 -19.26 -4.97 -7.62
N ILE A 96 -19.14 -4.99 -6.29
CA ILE A 96 -19.89 -4.10 -5.38
C ILE A 96 -18.93 -3.51 -4.35
N PRO A 97 -18.08 -2.55 -4.76
CA PRO A 97 -17.02 -2.01 -3.89
C PRO A 97 -17.57 -1.34 -2.62
N THR A 98 -18.75 -0.71 -2.68
CA THR A 98 -19.37 -0.07 -1.52
C THR A 98 -19.69 -1.07 -0.41
N GLU A 99 -20.24 -2.24 -0.76
CA GLU A 99 -20.52 -3.30 0.20
C GLU A 99 -19.23 -3.86 0.81
N THR A 100 -18.24 -4.15 -0.02
CA THR A 100 -16.95 -4.69 0.40
C THR A 100 -16.23 -3.73 1.37
N LEU A 101 -16.18 -2.43 1.07
CA LEU A 101 -15.58 -1.42 1.96
C LEU A 101 -16.32 -1.32 3.31
N CYS A 102 -17.66 -1.35 3.30
CA CYS A 102 -18.44 -1.36 4.52
C CYS A 102 -18.21 -2.65 5.36
N ARG A 103 -18.03 -3.81 4.72
CA ARG A 103 -17.69 -5.07 5.39
C ARG A 103 -16.31 -5.01 6.03
N ILE A 104 -15.29 -4.48 5.33
CA ILE A 104 -13.95 -4.27 5.91
C ILE A 104 -14.05 -3.45 7.20
N ARG A 105 -14.81 -2.37 7.19
CA ARG A 105 -15.02 -1.53 8.39
C ARG A 105 -15.74 -2.29 9.51
N LYS A 106 -16.73 -3.11 9.19
CA LYS A 106 -17.45 -3.96 10.18
C LYS A 106 -16.55 -5.00 10.83
N LEU A 107 -15.51 -5.47 10.13
CA LEU A 107 -14.48 -6.36 10.68
C LEU A 107 -13.48 -5.62 11.60
N GLY A 108 -13.67 -4.31 11.84
CA GLY A 108 -12.76 -3.49 12.64
C GLY A 108 -11.45 -3.17 11.93
N LYS A 109 -11.41 -3.28 10.61
CA LYS A 109 -10.25 -2.99 9.77
C LYS A 109 -10.41 -1.67 9.04
N ALA A 110 -9.31 -1.02 8.69
CA ALA A 110 -9.33 0.21 7.91
C ALA A 110 -9.55 -0.10 6.42
N PRO A 111 -10.66 0.37 5.81
CA PRO A 111 -10.87 0.19 4.38
C PRO A 111 -10.01 1.14 3.57
N GLY A 112 -9.42 0.62 2.50
CA GLY A 112 -8.67 1.40 1.52
C GLY A 112 -9.10 1.09 0.09
N ILE A 113 -8.94 2.06 -0.80
CA ILE A 113 -9.06 1.85 -2.24
C ILE A 113 -7.73 2.10 -2.93
N VAL A 114 -7.53 1.37 -4.02
CA VAL A 114 -6.38 1.54 -4.91
C VAL A 114 -6.84 2.15 -6.22
N ILE A 115 -6.12 3.17 -6.67
CA ILE A 115 -6.44 3.86 -7.92
C ILE A 115 -5.34 3.58 -8.93
N ASN A 116 -5.66 2.81 -9.97
CA ASN A 116 -4.76 2.54 -11.08
C ASN A 116 -4.42 3.81 -11.88
N PRO A 117 -3.28 3.84 -12.60
CA PRO A 117 -2.89 5.01 -13.38
C PRO A 117 -3.96 5.46 -14.39
N GLY A 118 -4.65 4.52 -15.04
CA GLY A 118 -5.68 4.78 -16.05
C GLY A 118 -7.07 5.10 -15.51
N ILE A 119 -7.31 5.00 -14.19
CA ILE A 119 -8.63 5.24 -13.59
C ILE A 119 -8.78 6.71 -13.20
N SER A 120 -9.91 7.33 -13.57
CA SER A 120 -10.21 8.71 -13.21
C SER A 120 -10.74 8.82 -11.77
N LEU A 121 -10.55 9.98 -11.14
CA LEU A 121 -11.11 10.23 -9.80
C LEU A 121 -12.63 10.33 -9.81
N ASP A 122 -13.22 10.79 -10.91
CA ASP A 122 -14.68 10.92 -11.03
C ASP A 122 -15.39 9.57 -10.90
N SER A 123 -14.73 8.47 -11.34
CA SER A 123 -15.32 7.12 -11.27
C SER A 123 -15.31 6.52 -9.85
N ILE A 124 -14.59 7.12 -8.90
CA ILE A 124 -14.43 6.57 -7.53
C ILE A 124 -14.76 7.60 -6.45
N GLN A 125 -15.18 8.81 -6.81
CA GLN A 125 -15.30 9.92 -5.88
C GLN A 125 -16.26 9.62 -4.72
N GLU A 126 -17.38 8.93 -4.99
CA GLU A 126 -18.35 8.55 -3.97
C GLU A 126 -17.78 7.58 -2.94
N LEU A 127 -16.83 6.72 -3.35
CA LEU A 127 -16.17 5.76 -2.47
C LEU A 127 -15.25 6.45 -1.44
N LEU A 128 -14.79 7.67 -1.70
CA LEU A 128 -13.89 8.41 -0.81
C LEU A 128 -14.50 8.65 0.59
N SER A 129 -15.84 8.64 0.69
CA SER A 129 -16.54 8.75 1.98
C SER A 129 -16.50 7.47 2.82
N LEU A 130 -16.13 6.34 2.21
CA LEU A 130 -16.15 5.01 2.83
C LEU A 130 -14.77 4.53 3.25
N VAL A 131 -13.69 5.26 2.91
CA VAL A 131 -12.32 4.80 3.09
C VAL A 131 -11.52 5.66 4.05
N ASP A 132 -10.55 5.03 4.70
CA ASP A 132 -9.57 5.68 5.56
C ASP A 132 -8.24 5.88 4.81
N TYR A 133 -8.00 5.12 3.73
CA TYR A 133 -6.79 5.17 2.93
C TYR A 133 -7.09 5.16 1.43
N VAL A 134 -6.28 5.92 0.67
CA VAL A 134 -6.26 5.90 -0.79
C VAL A 134 -4.83 5.60 -1.24
N LEU A 135 -4.63 4.45 -1.83
CA LEU A 135 -3.36 4.03 -2.43
C LEU A 135 -3.36 4.43 -3.91
N VAL A 136 -2.44 5.29 -4.30
CA VAL A 136 -2.32 5.75 -5.69
C VAL A 136 -1.20 5.00 -6.37
N MET A 137 -1.56 4.18 -7.36
CA MET A 137 -0.57 3.51 -8.21
C MET A 137 0.08 4.51 -9.14
N THR A 138 1.39 4.63 -9.04
CA THR A 138 2.23 5.44 -9.94
C THR A 138 3.00 4.58 -10.94
N VAL A 139 2.68 3.30 -10.99
CA VAL A 139 3.05 2.31 -12.00
C VAL A 139 1.85 1.43 -12.31
N ASN A 140 1.86 0.67 -13.41
CA ASN A 140 0.87 -0.40 -13.57
C ASN A 140 1.14 -1.51 -12.53
N PRO A 141 0.11 -2.02 -11.81
CA PRO A 141 0.29 -3.01 -10.75
C PRO A 141 0.84 -4.34 -11.24
N GLY A 142 1.28 -5.19 -10.31
CA GLY A 142 1.66 -6.58 -10.54
C GLY A 142 3.15 -6.88 -10.56
N PHE A 143 4.02 -5.90 -10.81
CA PHE A 143 5.48 -6.13 -10.85
C PHE A 143 6.25 -4.98 -10.23
N ALA A 144 7.30 -5.32 -9.48
CA ALA A 144 8.29 -4.35 -9.01
C ALA A 144 9.17 -3.80 -10.14
N ARG A 145 9.95 -2.74 -9.86
CA ARG A 145 10.95 -2.14 -10.77
C ARG A 145 10.37 -1.51 -12.03
N ARG A 146 9.16 -0.97 -11.97
CA ARG A 146 8.58 -0.16 -13.05
C ARG A 146 8.92 1.32 -12.86
N ASP A 147 9.02 2.03 -13.99
CA ASP A 147 9.26 3.47 -13.97
C ASP A 147 8.01 4.23 -13.53
N TYR A 148 8.23 5.29 -12.75
CA TYR A 148 7.19 6.17 -12.25
C TYR A 148 6.46 6.90 -13.38
N LEU A 149 5.15 6.85 -13.37
CA LEU A 149 4.27 7.45 -14.37
C LEU A 149 3.87 8.89 -13.97
N HIS A 150 4.62 9.87 -14.43
CA HIS A 150 4.43 11.28 -14.07
C HIS A 150 3.04 11.85 -14.39
N PHE A 151 2.34 11.32 -15.37
CA PHE A 151 0.99 11.78 -15.74
C PHE A 151 -0.06 11.53 -14.64
N VAL A 152 0.27 10.74 -13.62
CA VAL A 152 -0.61 10.48 -12.46
C VAL A 152 -0.59 11.66 -11.45
N GLU A 153 0.41 12.52 -11.47
CA GLU A 153 0.56 13.60 -10.47
C GLU A 153 -0.62 14.57 -10.37
N PRO A 154 -1.27 15.01 -11.46
CA PRO A 154 -2.46 15.83 -11.36
C PRO A 154 -3.60 15.15 -10.56
N LYS A 155 -3.71 13.81 -10.62
CA LYS A 155 -4.63 13.02 -9.82
C LYS A 155 -4.29 13.12 -8.32
N ILE A 156 -3.01 13.00 -7.97
CA ILE A 156 -2.54 13.15 -6.58
C ILE A 156 -2.88 14.55 -6.04
N GLU A 157 -2.68 15.60 -6.84
CA GLU A 157 -3.00 16.98 -6.45
C GLU A 157 -4.51 17.20 -6.23
N GLN A 158 -5.36 16.55 -7.02
CA GLN A 158 -6.80 16.56 -6.80
C GLN A 158 -7.19 15.83 -5.53
N LEU A 159 -6.60 14.66 -5.25
CA LEU A 159 -6.83 13.90 -4.00
C LEU A 159 -6.42 14.71 -2.77
N LEU A 160 -5.32 15.45 -2.82
CA LEU A 160 -4.90 16.33 -1.73
C LEU A 160 -5.95 17.41 -1.39
N LYS A 161 -6.68 17.90 -2.40
CA LYS A 161 -7.82 18.83 -2.19
C LYS A 161 -9.03 18.10 -1.62
N LEU A 162 -9.38 16.94 -2.18
CA LEU A 162 -10.54 16.14 -1.75
C LEU A 162 -10.39 15.60 -0.32
N ARG A 163 -9.16 15.31 0.12
CA ARG A 163 -8.86 14.87 1.48
C ARG A 163 -9.35 15.84 2.55
N GLN A 164 -9.39 17.12 2.30
CA GLN A 164 -9.91 18.11 3.26
C GLN A 164 -11.38 17.86 3.60
N ARG A 165 -12.14 17.32 2.63
CA ARG A 165 -13.55 16.97 2.80
C ARG A 165 -13.75 15.55 3.34
N TYR A 166 -13.03 14.56 2.79
CA TYR A 166 -13.27 13.13 3.05
C TYR A 166 -12.36 12.52 4.11
N LYS A 167 -11.24 13.19 4.48
CA LYS A 167 -10.33 12.85 5.60
C LYS A 167 -9.71 11.45 5.52
N PHE A 168 -9.19 11.06 4.37
CA PHE A 168 -8.41 9.85 4.16
C PHE A 168 -6.90 10.14 4.10
N HIS A 169 -6.08 9.10 4.32
CA HIS A 169 -4.64 9.15 4.08
C HIS A 169 -4.32 8.84 2.62
N ILE A 170 -3.33 9.53 2.06
CA ILE A 170 -2.84 9.27 0.69
C ILE A 170 -1.51 8.54 0.79
N VAL A 171 -1.44 7.35 0.17
CA VAL A 171 -0.23 6.53 0.06
C VAL A 171 0.12 6.37 -1.41
N ILE A 172 1.40 6.49 -1.75
CA ILE A 172 1.91 6.34 -3.13
C ILE A 172 2.61 5.00 -3.25
N ASP A 173 2.27 4.26 -4.31
CA ASP A 173 2.91 2.99 -4.62
C ASP A 173 3.40 2.93 -6.07
N GLY A 174 4.66 2.59 -6.22
CA GLY A 174 5.32 2.30 -7.49
C GLY A 174 6.33 3.35 -7.95
N GLY A 175 7.54 2.90 -8.27
CA GLY A 175 8.59 3.71 -8.86
C GLY A 175 9.10 4.88 -8.00
N VAL A 176 8.86 4.85 -6.69
CA VAL A 176 9.23 5.94 -5.77
C VAL A 176 10.75 6.01 -5.62
N THR A 177 11.32 7.14 -6.04
CA THR A 177 12.72 7.52 -5.81
C THR A 177 12.83 8.57 -4.71
N TRP A 178 14.04 8.86 -4.24
CA TRP A 178 14.29 9.92 -3.25
C TRP A 178 13.73 11.28 -3.69
N GLY A 179 13.94 11.67 -4.95
CA GLY A 179 13.43 12.92 -5.48
C GLY A 179 11.90 12.98 -5.59
N ILE A 180 11.26 11.87 -5.95
CA ILE A 180 9.80 11.77 -6.00
C ILE A 180 9.22 11.86 -4.58
N LEU A 181 9.79 11.11 -3.64
CA LEU A 181 9.37 11.10 -2.25
C LEU A 181 9.45 12.51 -1.64
N GLU A 182 10.60 13.17 -1.75
CA GLU A 182 10.79 14.54 -1.24
C GLU A 182 9.78 15.52 -1.85
N ARG A 183 9.60 15.47 -3.16
CA ARG A 183 8.72 16.37 -3.89
C ARG A 183 7.25 16.18 -3.51
N LEU A 184 6.76 14.95 -3.48
CA LEU A 184 5.37 14.65 -3.13
C LEU A 184 5.10 14.88 -1.65
N TRP A 185 6.08 14.65 -0.81
CA TRP A 185 5.99 14.97 0.60
C TRP A 185 5.78 16.47 0.84
N LYS A 186 6.58 17.32 0.20
CA LYS A 186 6.40 18.79 0.24
C LYS A 186 5.03 19.24 -0.26
N LYS A 187 4.38 18.47 -1.14
CA LYS A 187 3.00 18.69 -1.58
C LYS A 187 1.95 18.23 -0.56
N GLY A 188 2.34 17.47 0.47
CA GLY A 188 1.44 17.02 1.54
C GLY A 188 0.97 15.56 1.42
N VAL A 189 1.60 14.73 0.59
CA VAL A 189 1.39 13.27 0.61
C VAL A 189 1.95 12.71 1.92
N GLU A 190 1.25 11.78 2.56
CA GLU A 190 1.62 11.28 3.89
C GLU A 190 2.35 9.94 3.82
N GLY A 191 1.99 9.06 2.88
CA GLY A 191 2.46 7.69 2.85
C GLY A 191 3.21 7.32 1.58
N PHE A 192 4.21 6.44 1.73
CA PHE A 192 4.97 5.91 0.60
C PHE A 192 5.27 4.43 0.80
N VAL A 193 4.94 3.63 -0.21
CA VAL A 193 5.41 2.26 -0.32
C VAL A 193 6.88 2.28 -0.71
N LEU A 194 7.73 1.72 0.15
CA LEU A 194 9.18 1.76 -0.01
C LEU A 194 9.67 0.46 -0.65
N GLY A 195 10.04 0.56 -1.90
CA GLY A 195 10.61 -0.54 -2.68
C GLY A 195 12.15 -0.53 -2.70
N LYS A 196 12.70 -1.25 -3.67
CA LYS A 196 14.16 -1.44 -3.86
C LYS A 196 14.93 -0.13 -4.00
N GLN A 197 14.38 0.86 -4.71
CA GLN A 197 15.08 2.11 -4.99
C GLN A 197 15.36 2.94 -3.72
N ILE A 198 14.54 2.78 -2.69
CA ILE A 198 14.71 3.48 -1.41
C ILE A 198 15.36 2.57 -0.38
N LEU A 199 14.86 1.34 -0.20
CA LEU A 199 15.14 0.54 0.98
C LEU A 199 16.00 -0.71 0.71
N PHE A 200 15.65 -1.53 -0.29
CA PHE A 200 16.15 -2.90 -0.38
C PHE A 200 17.41 -3.12 -1.26
N GLU A 201 17.87 -2.13 -2.00
CA GLU A 201 19.09 -2.21 -2.83
C GLU A 201 20.28 -1.47 -2.22
N LYS A 202 20.25 -1.18 -0.91
CA LYS A 202 21.29 -0.43 -0.23
C LYS A 202 22.13 -1.33 0.69
N ASN A 203 23.44 -1.11 0.71
CA ASN A 203 24.34 -1.73 1.70
C ASN A 203 24.25 -1.02 3.07
N GLU A 204 23.09 -0.49 3.42
CA GLU A 204 22.84 0.22 4.65
C GLU A 204 21.76 -0.49 5.46
N ASP A 205 21.81 -0.33 6.77
CA ASP A 205 20.77 -0.85 7.65
C ASP A 205 19.44 -0.11 7.43
N TYR A 206 18.31 -0.84 7.51
CA TYR A 206 16.97 -0.30 7.30
C TYR A 206 16.65 0.88 8.22
N ARG A 207 17.06 0.82 9.48
CA ARG A 207 16.86 1.92 10.43
C ARG A 207 17.53 3.21 9.96
N THR A 208 18.76 3.12 9.47
CA THR A 208 19.49 4.27 8.93
C THR A 208 18.76 4.89 7.74
N ILE A 209 18.28 4.06 6.81
CA ILE A 209 17.54 4.53 5.63
C ILE A 209 16.20 5.17 6.04
N ILE A 210 15.44 4.51 6.89
CA ILE A 210 14.15 5.02 7.40
C ILE A 210 14.34 6.37 8.12
N GLN A 211 15.38 6.52 8.93
CA GLN A 211 15.71 7.80 9.56
C GLN A 211 16.05 8.90 8.53
N LYS A 212 16.81 8.58 7.48
CA LYS A 212 17.08 9.52 6.39
C LYS A 212 15.78 9.97 5.73
N VAL A 213 14.86 9.04 5.44
CA VAL A 213 13.54 9.35 4.88
C VAL A 213 12.73 10.24 5.81
N ARG A 214 12.75 10.00 7.12
CA ARG A 214 12.01 10.83 8.09
C ARG A 214 12.57 12.26 8.21
N ASN A 215 13.84 12.46 7.91
CA ASN A 215 14.52 13.76 8.01
C ASN A 215 14.41 14.64 6.73
N ILE A 216 13.75 14.13 5.68
CA ILE A 216 13.37 14.93 4.52
C ILE A 216 12.18 15.83 4.91
#